data_a80e6999788a7c8a5a3a1ceaa76dec2e
#
_entry.id   a80e6999788a7c8a5a3a1ceaa76dec2e
#
_cell.length_a   1.000
_cell.length_b   1.000
_cell.length_c   1.000
_cell.angle_alpha   90.00
_cell.angle_beta   90.00
_cell.angle_gamma   90.00
#
_symmetry.space_group_name_H-M   'P 1'
#
loop_
_entity.id
_entity.type
_entity.pdbx_description
1 polymer ?
#
loop_
_entity_poly.entity_id
_entity_poly.type
_entity_poly.pdbx_seq_one_letter_code
_entity_poly.pdbx_strand_id
1 'polypeptide(L)'
;MVDAGIKNGDAVYIRKQPTVENGQIAAVRINGEATLKRVYINGNTMVLQPANASYPPLTYSLSDLEDVAIEGLAVGFTHWF
;
A
#
# COMPACT_ATOMS: atom_id res chain seq x y z
N MET A 1 7.63 -5.46 -1.45
CA MET A 1 6.73 -5.76 -2.58
C MET A 1 7.42 -6.58 -3.68
N VAL A 2 7.75 -7.81 -3.36
CA VAL A 2 8.57 -8.66 -4.23
C VAL A 2 7.87 -8.96 -5.55
N ASP A 3 6.56 -9.29 -5.51
CA ASP A 3 5.81 -9.66 -6.70
C ASP A 3 5.51 -8.48 -7.63
N ALA A 4 5.71 -7.25 -7.15
CA ALA A 4 5.59 -6.04 -7.96
C ALA A 4 6.94 -5.59 -8.55
N GLY A 5 8.01 -6.36 -8.35
CA GLY A 5 9.34 -6.01 -8.81
C GLY A 5 10.12 -5.06 -7.92
N ILE A 6 9.52 -4.64 -6.81
CA ILE A 6 10.17 -3.74 -5.85
C ILE A 6 10.93 -4.59 -4.85
N LYS A 7 12.24 -4.42 -4.79
CA LYS A 7 13.13 -5.20 -3.94
C LYS A 7 13.48 -4.42 -2.68
N ASN A 8 13.88 -5.17 -1.67
CA ASN A 8 14.40 -4.56 -0.45
C ASN A 8 15.62 -3.70 -0.77
N GLY A 9 15.64 -2.48 -0.25
CA GLY A 9 16.68 -1.51 -0.55
C GLY A 9 16.42 -0.60 -1.75
N ASP A 10 15.35 -0.86 -2.52
CA ASP A 10 14.96 0.05 -3.60
C ASP A 10 14.43 1.36 -3.05
N ALA A 11 14.67 2.46 -3.77
CA ALA A 11 14.02 3.73 -3.49
C ALA A 11 12.66 3.78 -4.20
N VAL A 12 11.62 4.15 -3.48
CA VAL A 12 10.26 4.26 -4.01
C VAL A 12 9.84 5.73 -3.97
N TYR A 13 9.30 6.21 -5.09
CA TYR A 13 8.83 7.59 -5.21
C TYR A 13 7.34 7.63 -4.94
N ILE A 14 6.94 8.44 -3.97
CA ILE A 14 5.55 8.55 -3.52
C ILE A 14 5.01 9.93 -3.85
N ARG A 15 3.87 9.97 -4.55
CA ARG A 15 3.11 11.21 -4.70
C ARG A 15 2.15 11.30 -3.52
N LYS A 16 2.25 12.36 -2.75
CA LYS A 16 1.39 12.55 -1.59
C LYS A 16 -0.05 12.83 -2.03
N GLN A 17 -0.95 11.93 -1.68
CA GLN A 17 -2.38 12.06 -1.97
C GLN A 17 -3.17 11.15 -1.02
N PRO A 18 -4.41 11.54 -0.64
CA PRO A 18 -5.18 10.79 0.37
C PRO A 18 -5.90 9.57 -0.18
N THR A 19 -6.04 9.44 -1.49
CA THR A 19 -6.75 8.32 -2.11
C THR A 19 -5.98 7.78 -3.29
N VAL A 20 -6.24 6.50 -3.62
CA VAL A 20 -5.68 5.84 -4.80
C VAL A 20 -6.79 5.03 -5.48
N GLU A 21 -6.58 4.65 -6.73
CA GLU A 21 -7.50 3.78 -7.46
C GLU A 21 -7.23 2.32 -7.12
N ASN A 22 -8.26 1.49 -7.28
CA ASN A 22 -8.16 0.05 -7.00
C ASN A 22 -7.04 -0.58 -7.82
N GLY A 23 -6.20 -1.36 -7.14
CA GLY A 23 -5.07 -2.05 -7.74
C GLY A 23 -3.78 -1.25 -7.76
N GLN A 24 -3.81 0.03 -7.43
CA GLN A 24 -2.59 0.83 -7.33
C GLN A 24 -1.83 0.52 -6.05
N ILE A 25 -0.51 0.72 -6.11
CA ILE A 25 0.36 0.56 -4.94
C ILE A 25 0.42 1.89 -4.20
N ALA A 26 0.13 1.84 -2.92
CA ALA A 26 0.12 3.01 -2.07
C ALA A 26 1.09 2.85 -0.90
N ALA A 27 1.61 3.97 -0.42
CA ALA A 27 2.23 4.04 0.88
C ALA A 27 1.10 4.16 1.90
N VAL A 28 0.99 3.19 2.79
CA VAL A 28 -0.07 3.11 3.79
C VAL A 28 0.57 3.12 5.17
N ARG A 29 0.04 3.94 6.06
CA ARG A 29 0.46 3.95 7.45
C ARG A 29 -0.49 3.08 8.26
N ILE A 30 0.06 2.07 8.90
CA ILE A 30 -0.68 1.14 9.75
C ILE A 30 -0.03 1.16 11.12
N ASN A 31 -0.78 1.59 12.16
CA ASN A 31 -0.28 1.69 13.54
C ASN A 31 1.05 2.48 13.63
N GLY A 32 1.15 3.57 12.87
CA GLY A 32 2.33 4.42 12.87
C GLY A 32 3.47 3.96 11.98
N GLU A 33 3.35 2.82 11.33
CA GLU A 33 4.39 2.27 10.46
C GLU A 33 3.98 2.36 8.99
N ALA A 34 4.85 2.96 8.17
CA ALA A 34 4.60 3.11 6.74
C ALA A 34 5.00 1.84 5.99
N THR A 35 4.15 1.38 5.08
CA THR A 35 4.37 0.19 4.28
C THR A 35 3.76 0.38 2.89
N LEU A 36 4.19 -0.42 1.91
CA LEU A 36 3.63 -0.42 0.56
C LEU A 36 2.64 -1.56 0.43
N LYS A 37 1.44 -1.25 -0.07
CA LYS A 37 0.38 -2.24 -0.31
C LYS A 37 -0.39 -1.87 -1.56
N ARG A 38 -0.96 -2.88 -2.24
CA ARG A 38 -2.01 -2.62 -3.23
C ARG A 38 -3.32 -2.39 -2.50
N VAL A 39 -4.05 -1.39 -2.91
CA VAL A 39 -5.28 -0.96 -2.23
C VAL A 39 -6.47 -1.28 -3.11
N TYR A 40 -7.49 -1.88 -2.50
CA TYR A 40 -8.78 -2.14 -3.14
C TYR A 40 -9.87 -1.68 -2.20
N ILE A 41 -10.79 -0.85 -2.70
CA ILE A 41 -11.94 -0.39 -1.92
C ILE A 41 -13.20 -0.82 -2.63
N ASN A 42 -14.09 -1.50 -1.91
CA ASN A 42 -15.38 -1.95 -2.40
C ASN A 42 -16.43 -1.69 -1.33
N GLY A 43 -17.31 -0.73 -1.60
CA GLY A 43 -18.30 -0.31 -0.60
C GLY A 43 -17.62 0.24 0.65
N ASN A 44 -17.89 -0.36 1.80
CA ASN A 44 -17.32 0.04 3.09
C ASN A 44 -16.10 -0.80 3.48
N THR A 45 -15.53 -1.57 2.56
CA THR A 45 -14.42 -2.47 2.84
C THR A 45 -13.16 -2.02 2.10
N MET A 46 -12.04 -1.95 2.82
CA MET A 46 -10.73 -1.70 2.24
C MET A 46 -9.87 -2.94 2.42
N VAL A 47 -9.28 -3.41 1.33
CA VAL A 47 -8.34 -4.53 1.33
C VAL A 47 -6.96 -4.02 0.99
N LEU A 48 -6.00 -4.32 1.84
CA LEU A 48 -4.59 -4.02 1.63
C LEU A 48 -3.88 -5.32 1.28
N GLN A 49 -3.49 -5.44 0.03
CA GLN A 49 -2.89 -6.65 -0.50
C GLN A 49 -1.37 -6.54 -0.52
N PRO A 50 -0.66 -7.35 0.26
CA PRO A 50 0.79 -7.45 0.09
C PRO A 50 1.12 -7.99 -1.29
N ALA A 51 2.19 -7.51 -1.90
CA ALA A 51 2.63 -8.02 -3.19
C ALA A 51 3.41 -9.33 -3.06
N ASN A 52 3.50 -9.86 -1.86
CA ASN A 52 4.11 -11.16 -1.60
C ASN A 52 3.01 -12.17 -1.27
N ALA A 53 2.87 -13.21 -2.12
CA ALA A 53 1.83 -14.22 -1.99
C ALA A 53 1.93 -15.04 -0.68
N SER A 54 3.06 -14.96 0.02
CA SER A 54 3.24 -15.63 1.31
C SER A 54 2.48 -14.96 2.45
N TYR A 55 1.97 -13.74 2.25
CA TYR A 55 1.24 -13.01 3.27
C TYR A 55 -0.22 -12.81 2.86
N PRO A 56 -1.16 -13.00 3.81
CA PRO A 56 -2.58 -12.79 3.51
C PRO A 56 -2.91 -11.31 3.37
N PRO A 57 -4.00 -10.98 2.66
CA PRO A 57 -4.48 -9.60 2.62
C PRO A 57 -4.99 -9.14 3.99
N LEU A 58 -4.89 -7.83 4.22
CA LEU A 58 -5.45 -7.19 5.41
C LEU A 58 -6.76 -6.50 5.01
N THR A 59 -7.82 -6.76 5.75
CA THR A 59 -9.16 -6.23 5.47
C THR A 59 -9.62 -5.33 6.59
N TYR A 60 -10.09 -4.13 6.22
CA TYR A 60 -10.58 -3.12 7.17
C TYR A 60 -11.94 -2.61 6.74
N SER A 61 -12.76 -2.22 7.73
CA SER A 61 -13.97 -1.45 7.49
C SER A 61 -13.61 0.03 7.38
N LEU A 62 -14.12 0.71 6.36
CA LEU A 62 -13.86 2.15 6.18
C LEU A 62 -14.42 3.00 7.32
N SER A 63 -15.43 2.51 8.03
CA SER A 63 -15.99 3.21 9.20
C SER A 63 -15.14 3.04 10.46
N ASP A 64 -14.07 2.25 10.40
CA ASP A 64 -13.29 1.87 11.58
C ASP A 64 -11.77 2.01 11.32
N LEU A 65 -11.37 3.01 10.53
CA LEU A 65 -9.97 3.28 10.21
C LEU A 65 -9.37 4.25 11.21
N GLU A 66 -9.06 3.80 12.42
CA GLU A 66 -8.42 4.66 13.42
C GLU A 66 -6.91 4.80 13.19
N ASP A 67 -6.25 3.68 12.89
CA ASP A 67 -4.80 3.62 12.80
C ASP A 67 -4.29 3.26 11.39
N VAL A 68 -5.12 3.45 10.38
CA VAL A 68 -4.79 3.14 8.99
C VAL A 68 -5.09 4.34 8.11
N ALA A 69 -4.10 4.78 7.34
CA ALA A 69 -4.27 5.91 6.42
C ALA A 69 -3.43 5.73 5.17
N ILE A 70 -3.97 6.16 4.04
CA ILE A 70 -3.22 6.23 2.79
C ILE A 70 -2.39 7.51 2.81
N GLU A 71 -1.08 7.37 2.67
CA GLU A 71 -0.16 8.51 2.65
C GLU A 71 0.07 9.03 1.23
N GLY A 72 0.06 8.14 0.25
CA GLY A 72 0.28 8.55 -1.12
C GLY A 72 0.32 7.39 -2.10
N LEU A 73 0.50 7.73 -3.38
CA LEU A 73 0.57 6.80 -4.49
C LEU A 73 2.03 6.52 -4.85
N ALA A 74 2.39 5.25 -4.97
CA ALA A 74 3.70 4.87 -5.48
C ALA A 74 3.71 5.11 -7.01
N VAL A 75 4.59 5.99 -7.46
CA VAL A 75 4.64 6.40 -8.89
C VAL A 75 5.86 5.87 -9.61
N GLY A 76 6.82 5.32 -8.90
CA GLY A 76 8.01 4.74 -9.49
C GLY A 76 8.99 4.25 -8.45
N PHE A 77 9.99 3.50 -8.89
CA PHE A 77 11.05 3.03 -8.01
C PHE A 77 12.35 2.86 -8.78
N THR A 78 13.48 2.83 -8.05
CA THR A 78 14.79 2.57 -8.63
C THR A 78 15.46 1.42 -7.91
N HIS A 79 16.20 0.62 -8.67
CA HIS A 79 17.04 -0.45 -8.13
C HIS A 79 18.47 0.06 -7.97
N TRP A 80 19.17 -0.45 -6.97
CA TRP A 80 20.58 -0.21 -6.75
C TRP A 80 21.37 -1.53 -6.98
N PHE A 81 22.52 -1.40 -7.55
CA PHE A 81 23.39 -2.57 -7.70
C PHE A 81 23.99 -2.96 -6.37
#